data_bfcad00ac13aca639aafe8d5a2082b4f
#
_entry.id   bfcad00ac13aca639aafe8d5a2082b4f
#
_cell.length_a   1.000
_cell.length_b   1.000
_cell.length_c   1.000
_cell.angle_alpha   90.00
_cell.angle_beta   90.00
_cell.angle_gamma   90.00
#
_symmetry.space_group_name_H-M   'P 1'
#
loop_
_entity.id
_entity.type
_entity.pdbx_description
1 polymer ?
#
loop_
_entity_poly.entity_id
_entity_poly.type
_entity_poly.pdbx_seq_one_letter_code
_entity_poly.pdbx_strand_id
1 'polypeptide(L)'
;MGFNRFLTVSPIALVALSACRGTFDPAGSPVTGNIVKGPLSNATAFADYDGDGILDPDEVSVLTNPDASYSLSALSTFSSIVVQTDENTIDTSSGEVLSGVTLKAPKGAKVVSPTSTMVAESGLSVSEVAQALGLPVDFDLDFNPFAEGVDP
;
A
#
# COMPACT_ATOMS: atom_id res chain seq x y z
N MET A 1 41.48 -17.50 73.84
CA MET A 1 40.05 -17.61 73.60
C MET A 1 39.72 -16.73 72.33
N GLY A 2 39.69 -17.35 71.17
CA GLY A 2 39.45 -16.65 69.89
C GLY A 2 38.11 -17.08 69.35
N PHE A 3 37.23 -16.14 69.15
CA PHE A 3 35.95 -16.35 68.45
C PHE A 3 36.13 -16.03 66.97
N ASN A 4 36.19 -17.07 66.13
CA ASN A 4 36.12 -16.94 64.73
C ASN A 4 34.63 -16.76 64.31
N ARG A 5 34.28 -15.59 63.80
CA ARG A 5 33.00 -15.35 63.10
C ARG A 5 33.21 -15.58 61.59
N PHE A 6 32.68 -16.67 61.06
CA PHE A 6 32.55 -16.91 59.63
C PHE A 6 31.45 -16.04 59.07
N LEU A 7 31.82 -15.11 58.18
CA LEU A 7 30.85 -14.41 57.33
C LEU A 7 30.49 -15.34 56.16
N THR A 8 29.27 -15.78 56.15
CA THR A 8 28.70 -16.45 55.00
C THR A 8 28.28 -15.40 53.96
N VAL A 9 29.01 -15.35 52.84
CA VAL A 9 28.67 -14.53 51.69
C VAL A 9 27.62 -15.31 50.88
N SER A 10 26.39 -14.78 50.85
CA SER A 10 25.30 -15.33 50.04
C SER A 10 25.48 -14.89 48.60
N PRO A 11 25.47 -15.77 47.59
CA PRO A 11 25.53 -15.34 46.20
C PRO A 11 24.18 -14.78 45.77
N ILE A 12 24.15 -13.50 45.37
CA ILE A 12 23.01 -12.87 44.75
C ILE A 12 22.92 -13.44 43.31
N ALA A 13 21.89 -14.25 43.08
CA ALA A 13 21.56 -14.74 41.76
C ALA A 13 21.05 -13.56 40.88
N LEU A 14 21.86 -13.15 39.91
CA LEU A 14 21.46 -12.19 38.91
C LEU A 14 20.50 -12.89 37.94
N VAL A 15 19.19 -12.64 38.07
CA VAL A 15 18.19 -13.06 37.09
C VAL A 15 18.30 -12.11 35.91
N ALA A 16 18.94 -12.57 34.83
CA ALA A 16 18.91 -11.87 33.57
C ALA A 16 17.47 -11.96 32.98
N LEU A 17 16.70 -10.88 33.09
CA LEU A 17 15.49 -10.73 32.28
C LEU A 17 15.92 -10.61 30.82
N SER A 18 15.80 -11.70 30.08
CA SER A 18 15.80 -11.68 28.62
C SER A 18 14.56 -10.92 28.19
N ALA A 19 14.68 -9.59 28.00
CA ALA A 19 13.68 -8.82 27.30
C ALA A 19 13.60 -9.38 25.88
N CYS A 20 12.56 -10.13 25.56
CA CYS A 20 12.12 -10.31 24.18
C CYS A 20 11.93 -8.92 23.59
N ARG A 21 12.96 -8.42 22.90
CA ARG A 21 12.79 -7.36 21.93
C ARG A 21 12.01 -7.98 20.77
N GLY A 22 10.68 -7.96 20.89
CA GLY A 22 9.86 -7.97 19.71
C GLY A 22 10.36 -6.80 18.87
N THR A 23 10.92 -7.07 17.72
CA THR A 23 11.14 -6.06 16.71
C THR A 23 9.76 -5.54 16.34
N PHE A 24 9.34 -4.44 16.98
CA PHE A 24 8.33 -3.58 16.40
C PHE A 24 8.96 -3.09 15.10
N ASP A 25 8.48 -3.59 13.99
CA ASP A 25 8.71 -2.99 12.69
C ASP A 25 7.63 -1.90 12.51
N PRO A 26 7.91 -0.63 12.88
CA PRO A 26 6.94 0.45 12.76
C PRO A 26 6.85 0.96 11.31
N ALA A 27 7.71 0.49 10.43
CA ALA A 27 7.65 0.77 9.01
C ALA A 27 6.98 -0.43 8.32
N GLY A 28 5.73 -0.26 7.90
CA GLY A 28 5.07 -1.23 7.04
C GLY A 28 5.92 -1.52 5.80
N SER A 29 5.75 -2.71 5.23
CA SER A 29 6.44 -3.05 3.98
C SER A 29 6.06 -2.05 2.89
N PRO A 30 7.00 -1.62 2.01
CA PRO A 30 6.68 -0.70 0.94
C PRO A 30 5.66 -1.34 -0.03
N VAL A 31 4.58 -0.62 -0.28
CA VAL A 31 3.57 -0.96 -1.29
C VAL A 31 3.80 -0.04 -2.47
N THR A 32 4.19 -0.60 -3.59
CA THR A 32 4.51 0.16 -4.81
C THR A 32 3.54 -0.20 -5.92
N GLY A 33 3.25 0.75 -6.79
CA GLY A 33 2.41 0.52 -7.95
C GLY A 33 2.39 1.68 -8.91
N ASN A 34 1.57 1.54 -9.94
CA ASN A 34 1.36 2.54 -10.99
C ASN A 34 -0.13 2.82 -11.19
N ILE A 35 -0.43 4.01 -11.69
CA ILE A 35 -1.80 4.41 -12.02
C ILE A 35 -1.96 4.40 -13.53
N VAL A 36 -2.98 3.69 -13.99
CA VAL A 36 -3.29 3.48 -15.40
C VAL A 36 -4.72 3.92 -15.71
N LYS A 37 -4.88 5.23 -15.94
CA LYS A 37 -6.05 5.84 -16.57
C LYS A 37 -5.63 6.93 -17.58
N GLY A 38 -4.43 6.95 -17.99
CA GLY A 38 -3.40 7.87 -18.36
C GLY A 38 -2.45 7.97 -17.18
N PRO A 39 -1.15 8.20 -17.41
CA PRO A 39 -0.21 8.37 -16.29
C PRO A 39 -0.57 9.63 -15.49
N LEU A 40 -0.96 9.48 -14.22
CA LEU A 40 -1.40 10.59 -13.36
C LEU A 40 -0.26 11.02 -12.43
N SER A 41 0.18 12.25 -12.59
CA SER A 41 1.13 12.93 -11.70
C SER A 41 0.41 13.78 -10.66
N ASN A 42 0.95 13.86 -9.45
CA ASN A 42 0.39 14.61 -8.32
C ASN A 42 -1.02 14.16 -7.88
N ALA A 43 -1.45 12.95 -8.20
CA ALA A 43 -2.63 12.37 -7.57
C ALA A 43 -2.28 11.88 -6.16
N THR A 44 -3.23 11.93 -5.24
CA THR A 44 -3.03 11.41 -3.88
C THR A 44 -3.31 9.91 -3.86
N ALA A 45 -2.28 9.10 -3.64
CA ALA A 45 -2.40 7.66 -3.41
C ALA A 45 -2.32 7.36 -1.92
N PHE A 46 -3.20 6.53 -1.39
CA PHE A 46 -3.20 6.16 0.03
C PHE A 46 -3.63 4.71 0.25
N ALA A 47 -3.24 4.18 1.40
CA ALA A 47 -3.64 2.85 1.84
C ALA A 47 -4.89 2.98 2.72
N ASP A 48 -6.01 2.58 2.18
CA ASP A 48 -7.32 2.59 2.82
C ASP A 48 -7.43 1.40 3.78
N TYR A 49 -7.46 1.68 5.09
CA TYR A 49 -7.47 0.63 6.12
C TYR A 49 -8.86 0.11 6.44
N ASP A 50 -9.87 0.95 6.45
CA ASP A 50 -11.23 0.58 6.82
C ASP A 50 -12.16 0.29 5.62
N GLY A 51 -11.74 0.66 4.41
CA GLY A 51 -12.44 0.34 3.16
C GLY A 51 -13.48 1.37 2.74
N ASP A 52 -13.51 2.55 3.39
CA ASP A 52 -14.48 3.59 3.08
C ASP A 52 -14.11 4.47 1.88
N GLY A 53 -12.82 4.44 1.46
CA GLY A 53 -12.29 5.18 0.32
C GLY A 53 -12.08 6.66 0.57
N ILE A 54 -12.05 7.07 1.83
CA ILE A 54 -11.78 8.44 2.29
C ILE A 54 -10.42 8.46 2.98
N LEU A 55 -9.57 9.44 2.67
CA LEU A 55 -8.27 9.56 3.33
C LEU A 55 -8.44 10.03 4.77
N ASP A 56 -8.14 9.16 5.72
CA ASP A 56 -8.18 9.43 7.14
C ASP A 56 -6.82 9.89 7.72
N PRO A 57 -6.81 10.57 8.89
CA PRO A 57 -5.57 11.08 9.50
C PRO A 57 -4.55 10.02 9.90
N ASP A 58 -4.95 8.76 10.10
CA ASP A 58 -4.10 7.62 10.44
C ASP A 58 -3.69 6.79 9.22
N GLU A 59 -4.14 7.16 8.04
CA GLU A 59 -3.78 6.53 6.78
C GLU A 59 -2.54 7.15 6.15
N VAL A 60 -1.68 6.28 5.60
CA VAL A 60 -0.48 6.73 4.90
C VAL A 60 -0.81 7.11 3.46
N SER A 61 -0.36 8.28 3.05
CA SER A 61 -0.56 8.78 1.69
C SER A 61 0.71 9.35 1.09
N VAL A 62 0.77 9.38 -0.23
CA VAL A 62 1.82 10.03 -1.04
C VAL A 62 1.22 10.65 -2.29
N LEU A 63 1.91 11.63 -2.86
CA LEU A 63 1.61 12.08 -4.22
C LEU A 63 2.30 11.17 -5.24
N THR A 64 1.62 10.91 -6.34
CA THR A 64 2.18 10.14 -7.45
C THR A 64 3.25 10.91 -8.20
N ASN A 65 4.26 10.18 -8.67
CA ASN A 65 5.34 10.73 -9.47
C ASN A 65 4.89 11.09 -10.91
N PRO A 66 5.72 11.83 -11.68
CA PRO A 66 5.41 12.14 -13.09
C PRO A 66 5.24 10.91 -14.00
N ASP A 67 5.81 9.77 -13.63
CA ASP A 67 5.65 8.47 -14.31
C ASP A 67 4.44 7.67 -13.80
N ALA A 68 3.57 8.30 -13.01
CA ALA A 68 2.41 7.72 -12.35
C ALA A 68 2.73 6.61 -11.33
N SER A 69 3.97 6.47 -10.91
CA SER A 69 4.36 5.54 -9.85
C SER A 69 4.06 6.09 -8.47
N TYR A 70 3.86 5.19 -7.50
CA TYR A 70 3.78 5.54 -6.09
C TYR A 70 4.51 4.50 -5.23
N SER A 71 4.91 4.91 -4.01
CA SER A 71 5.49 4.05 -3.00
C SER A 71 5.01 4.46 -1.61
N LEU A 72 4.21 3.61 -0.98
CA LEU A 72 3.61 3.81 0.35
C LEU A 72 4.29 2.89 1.36
N SER A 73 4.63 3.40 2.54
CA SER A 73 5.03 2.58 3.69
C SER A 73 3.80 2.23 4.52
N ALA A 74 2.99 1.29 4.04
CA ALA A 74 1.70 0.93 4.64
C ALA A 74 1.80 -0.31 5.53
N LEU A 75 0.96 -0.35 6.56
CA LEU A 75 0.75 -1.58 7.35
C LEU A 75 0.07 -2.64 6.47
N SER A 76 0.37 -3.90 6.72
CA SER A 76 -0.19 -5.02 5.93
C SER A 76 -1.70 -5.23 6.11
N THR A 77 -2.36 -4.43 6.94
CA THR A 77 -3.78 -4.54 7.28
C THR A 77 -4.71 -3.72 6.39
N PHE A 78 -4.19 -2.92 5.44
CA PHE A 78 -5.04 -2.13 4.54
C PHE A 78 -5.95 -3.03 3.68
N SER A 79 -7.11 -2.52 3.29
CA SER A 79 -8.10 -3.21 2.47
C SER A 79 -7.89 -2.97 0.98
N SER A 80 -7.57 -1.72 0.61
CA SER A 80 -7.37 -1.31 -0.78
C SER A 80 -6.33 -0.19 -0.89
N ILE A 81 -5.83 0.04 -2.09
CA ILE A 81 -5.13 1.28 -2.46
C ILE A 81 -6.14 2.17 -3.17
N VAL A 82 -6.24 3.41 -2.70
CA VAL A 82 -7.11 4.42 -3.29
C VAL A 82 -6.27 5.53 -3.88
N VAL A 83 -6.68 6.04 -5.03
CA VAL A 83 -6.07 7.19 -5.70
C VAL A 83 -7.15 8.23 -5.96
N GLN A 84 -6.95 9.42 -5.44
CA GLN A 84 -7.84 10.57 -5.62
C GLN A 84 -7.14 11.66 -6.41
N THR A 85 -7.86 12.24 -7.35
CA THR A 85 -7.38 13.34 -8.18
C THR A 85 -8.01 14.66 -7.75
N ASP A 86 -7.21 15.72 -7.82
CA ASP A 86 -7.62 17.09 -7.52
C ASP A 86 -7.20 18.06 -8.64
N GLU A 87 -7.32 19.36 -8.39
CA GLU A 87 -6.96 20.41 -9.34
C GLU A 87 -5.45 20.51 -9.67
N ASN A 88 -4.59 19.81 -8.91
CA ASN A 88 -3.14 19.75 -9.14
C ASN A 88 -2.73 18.47 -9.88
N THR A 89 -3.66 17.54 -10.07
CA THR A 89 -3.39 16.27 -10.76
C THR A 89 -3.32 16.49 -12.26
N ILE A 90 -2.23 16.06 -12.87
CA ILE A 90 -1.98 16.17 -14.31
C ILE A 90 -2.00 14.78 -14.93
N ASP A 91 -2.80 14.59 -15.96
CA ASP A 91 -2.65 13.47 -16.90
C ASP A 91 -1.46 13.79 -17.81
N THR A 92 -0.33 13.10 -17.56
CA THR A 92 0.92 13.41 -18.28
C THR A 92 0.89 12.98 -19.76
N SER A 93 -0.09 12.18 -20.19
CA SER A 93 -0.26 11.81 -21.60
C SER A 93 -0.93 12.92 -22.41
N SER A 94 -1.85 13.67 -21.81
CA SER A 94 -2.54 14.79 -22.45
C SER A 94 -2.03 16.16 -22.02
N GLY A 95 -1.39 16.26 -20.86
CA GLY A 95 -1.01 17.52 -20.21
C GLY A 95 -2.18 18.25 -19.53
N GLU A 96 -3.35 17.63 -19.46
CA GLU A 96 -4.55 18.24 -18.90
C GLU A 96 -4.70 17.93 -17.39
N VAL A 97 -5.37 18.86 -16.68
CA VAL A 97 -5.78 18.64 -15.31
C VAL A 97 -6.91 17.64 -15.25
N LEU A 98 -6.77 16.64 -14.38
CA LEU A 98 -7.82 15.67 -14.11
C LEU A 98 -8.21 15.73 -12.62
N SER A 99 -9.40 16.23 -12.30
CA SER A 99 -9.90 16.33 -10.95
C SER A 99 -11.20 15.56 -10.74
N GLY A 100 -11.47 15.21 -9.46
CA GLY A 100 -12.73 14.58 -9.07
C GLY A 100 -12.86 13.12 -9.49
N VAL A 101 -11.76 12.43 -9.75
CA VAL A 101 -11.72 10.99 -10.05
C VAL A 101 -11.16 10.24 -8.86
N THR A 102 -11.85 9.17 -8.44
CA THR A 102 -11.35 8.21 -7.47
C THR A 102 -11.18 6.85 -8.14
N LEU A 103 -10.00 6.27 -8.01
CA LEU A 103 -9.69 4.92 -8.47
C LEU A 103 -9.29 4.06 -7.28
N LYS A 104 -9.59 2.76 -7.36
CA LYS A 104 -9.23 1.79 -6.32
C LYS A 104 -8.53 0.56 -6.92
N ALA A 105 -7.70 -0.07 -6.13
CA ALA A 105 -7.16 -1.38 -6.44
C ALA A 105 -7.27 -2.28 -5.21
N PRO A 106 -7.66 -3.55 -5.37
CA PRO A 106 -7.70 -4.48 -4.26
C PRO A 106 -6.29 -4.73 -3.74
N LYS A 107 -6.17 -5.11 -2.48
CA LYS A 107 -4.89 -5.46 -1.87
C LYS A 107 -4.14 -6.50 -2.71
N GLY A 108 -2.88 -6.19 -3.00
CA GLY A 108 -1.99 -7.05 -3.78
C GLY A 108 -1.90 -6.69 -5.26
N ALA A 109 -2.84 -5.93 -5.80
CA ALA A 109 -2.73 -5.39 -7.16
C ALA A 109 -1.65 -4.29 -7.19
N LYS A 110 -0.88 -4.25 -8.27
CA LYS A 110 0.19 -3.26 -8.51
C LYS A 110 -0.26 -2.13 -9.41
N VAL A 111 -1.38 -2.30 -10.09
CA VAL A 111 -1.94 -1.30 -11.00
C VAL A 111 -3.28 -0.81 -10.47
N VAL A 112 -3.38 0.51 -10.28
CA VAL A 112 -4.63 1.21 -9.98
C VAL A 112 -5.21 1.73 -11.29
N SER A 113 -6.36 1.20 -11.68
CA SER A 113 -7.01 1.47 -12.97
C SER A 113 -8.53 1.47 -12.84
N PRO A 114 -9.28 1.88 -13.87
CA PRO A 114 -10.73 1.70 -13.89
C PRO A 114 -11.14 0.23 -13.72
N THR A 115 -10.41 -0.72 -14.32
CA THR A 115 -10.69 -2.15 -14.18
C THR A 115 -10.45 -2.65 -12.76
N SER A 116 -9.31 -2.25 -12.14
CA SER A 116 -9.06 -2.61 -10.73
C SER A 116 -10.09 -2.00 -9.78
N THR A 117 -10.60 -0.80 -10.10
CA THR A 117 -11.67 -0.15 -9.35
C THR A 117 -12.96 -0.98 -9.42
N MET A 118 -13.32 -1.49 -10.60
CA MET A 118 -14.49 -2.36 -10.73
C MET A 118 -14.35 -3.64 -9.91
N VAL A 119 -13.15 -4.25 -9.87
CA VAL A 119 -12.89 -5.41 -9.02
C VAL A 119 -13.03 -5.06 -7.54
N ALA A 120 -12.42 -3.95 -7.10
CA ALA A 120 -12.45 -3.51 -5.71
C ALA A 120 -13.86 -3.18 -5.20
N GLU A 121 -14.70 -2.56 -6.06
CA GLU A 121 -16.03 -2.07 -5.68
C GLU A 121 -17.14 -3.10 -5.86
N SER A 122 -17.02 -4.01 -6.85
CA SER A 122 -18.10 -4.97 -7.14
C SER A 122 -18.10 -6.21 -6.25
N GLY A 123 -17.00 -6.51 -5.59
CA GLY A 123 -16.79 -7.79 -4.89
C GLY A 123 -16.69 -9.01 -5.80
N LEU A 124 -16.64 -8.80 -7.13
CA LEU A 124 -16.46 -9.84 -8.12
C LEU A 124 -14.96 -10.18 -8.25
N SER A 125 -14.69 -11.40 -8.71
CA SER A 125 -13.33 -11.79 -9.09
C SER A 125 -12.85 -11.07 -10.36
N VAL A 126 -11.54 -11.03 -10.57
CA VAL A 126 -10.95 -10.44 -11.80
C VAL A 126 -11.52 -11.07 -13.06
N SER A 127 -11.70 -12.41 -13.06
CA SER A 127 -12.26 -13.12 -14.22
C SER A 127 -13.74 -12.78 -14.50
N GLU A 128 -14.55 -12.55 -13.46
CA GLU A 128 -15.94 -12.13 -13.62
C GLU A 128 -16.05 -10.72 -14.16
N VAL A 129 -15.21 -9.78 -13.66
CA VAL A 129 -15.14 -8.42 -14.20
C VAL A 129 -14.61 -8.44 -15.64
N ALA A 130 -13.57 -9.21 -15.94
CA ALA A 130 -13.05 -9.35 -17.30
C ALA A 130 -14.14 -9.86 -18.26
N GLN A 131 -14.89 -10.89 -17.86
CA GLN A 131 -16.00 -11.43 -18.65
C GLN A 131 -17.10 -10.37 -18.87
N ALA A 132 -17.47 -9.63 -17.84
CA ALA A 132 -18.49 -8.57 -17.94
C ALA A 132 -18.07 -7.43 -18.90
N LEU A 133 -16.76 -7.16 -18.99
CA LEU A 133 -16.18 -6.15 -19.87
C LEU A 133 -15.85 -6.69 -21.28
N GLY A 134 -16.03 -7.98 -21.55
CA GLY A 134 -15.63 -8.62 -22.80
C GLY A 134 -14.12 -8.75 -22.97
N LEU A 135 -13.36 -8.72 -21.87
CA LEU A 135 -11.92 -8.95 -21.85
C LEU A 135 -11.61 -10.45 -21.79
N PRO A 136 -10.38 -10.89 -22.15
CA PRO A 136 -9.94 -12.27 -21.96
C PRO A 136 -10.10 -12.70 -20.49
N VAL A 137 -10.46 -13.98 -20.26
CA VAL A 137 -10.68 -14.52 -18.90
C VAL A 137 -9.37 -14.61 -18.08
N ASP A 138 -8.24 -14.59 -18.74
CA ASP A 138 -6.88 -14.53 -18.18
C ASP A 138 -6.32 -13.11 -18.17
N PHE A 139 -7.20 -12.11 -18.19
CA PHE A 139 -6.83 -10.69 -18.11
C PHE A 139 -5.97 -10.42 -16.89
N ASP A 140 -4.79 -9.83 -17.12
CA ASP A 140 -3.87 -9.43 -16.06
C ASP A 140 -4.29 -8.07 -15.50
N LEU A 141 -4.72 -8.05 -14.22
CA LEU A 141 -5.12 -6.82 -13.53
C LEU A 141 -3.95 -5.86 -13.36
N ASP A 142 -2.72 -6.39 -13.33
CA ASP A 142 -1.49 -5.62 -13.19
C ASP A 142 -0.88 -5.19 -14.55
N PHE A 143 -1.59 -5.43 -15.66
CA PHE A 143 -1.14 -4.98 -16.98
C PHE A 143 -1.05 -3.45 -17.04
N ASN A 144 0.15 -2.95 -17.33
CA ASN A 144 0.43 -1.53 -17.52
C ASN A 144 0.86 -1.28 -18.98
N PRO A 145 -0.01 -0.71 -19.82
CA PRO A 145 0.31 -0.43 -21.23
C PRO A 145 1.36 0.68 -21.41
N PHE A 146 1.69 1.42 -20.36
CA PHE A 146 2.70 2.48 -20.36
C PHE A 146 4.06 2.01 -19.81
N ALA A 147 4.19 0.73 -19.41
CA ALA A 147 5.46 0.19 -18.96
C ALA A 147 6.49 0.14 -20.10
N GLU A 148 7.77 0.35 -19.75
CA GLU A 148 8.86 0.23 -20.73
C GLU A 148 8.88 -1.18 -21.35
N GLY A 149 8.96 -1.25 -22.68
CA GLY A 149 9.04 -2.52 -23.42
C GLY A 149 7.69 -3.19 -23.73
N VAL A 150 6.58 -2.55 -23.42
CA VAL A 150 5.25 -2.97 -23.92
C VAL A 150 5.05 -2.36 -25.30
N ASP A 151 5.00 -3.22 -26.35
CA ASP A 151 4.61 -2.79 -27.70
C ASP A 151 3.11 -2.47 -27.69
N PRO A 152 2.68 -1.31 -28.23
CA PRO A 152 1.28 -0.89 -28.29
C PRO A 152 0.43 -1.69 -29.27
#